data_d7503d886a724c159579a4046d3a0462
#
_entry.id   d7503d886a724c159579a4046d3a0462
#
_cell.length_a   1.000
_cell.length_b   1.000
_cell.length_c   1.000
_cell.angle_alpha   90.00
_cell.angle_beta   90.00
_cell.angle_gamma   90.00
#
_symmetry.space_group_name_H-M   'P 1'
#
loop_
_entity.id
_entity.type
_entity.pdbx_description
1 polymer ?
#
loop_
_entity_poly.entity_id
_entity_poly.type
_entity_poly.pdbx_seq_one_letter_code
_entity_poly.pdbx_strand_id
1 'polypeptide(L)'
;MKKHIIFILSILACAFTSCIGWGNGGEEPTFQLSALQGLWQEDNTQHYVRFTTEQSDEAGYLYGREWDEAEDIHEEDLVPYGNGWFKYLFETNRQLTEIHLMDNGGAEIPKVYVVSVLNDTRLEYYEKEYPAFKYYFNKVVSAK
;
A
#
# COMPACT_ATOMS: atom_id res chain seq x y z
N MET A 1 -35.34 -28.76 -35.16
CA MET A 1 -34.34 -28.06 -35.63
C MET A 1 -34.27 -26.71 -35.06
N LYS A 2 -35.20 -25.97 -35.18
CA LYS A 2 -35.16 -24.67 -34.70
C LYS A 2 -34.96 -24.56 -33.26
N LYS A 3 -35.36 -25.51 -32.54
CA LYS A 3 -35.28 -25.46 -31.13
C LYS A 3 -33.86 -25.44 -30.66
N HIS A 4 -33.04 -26.05 -31.41
CA HIS A 4 -31.71 -26.17 -30.94
C HIS A 4 -30.99 -24.83 -30.97
N ILE A 5 -31.34 -24.05 -31.87
CA ILE A 5 -30.70 -22.81 -32.01
C ILE A 5 -30.99 -21.90 -30.85
N ILE A 6 -32.18 -21.92 -30.43
CA ILE A 6 -32.59 -21.09 -29.38
C ILE A 6 -31.90 -21.47 -28.14
N PHE A 7 -31.67 -22.69 -27.97
CA PHE A 7 -31.06 -23.16 -26.80
C PHE A 7 -29.64 -22.66 -26.69
N ILE A 8 -28.94 -22.71 -27.75
CA ILE A 8 -27.60 -22.31 -27.72
C ILE A 8 -27.48 -20.87 -27.35
N LEU A 9 -28.43 -20.15 -27.76
CA LEU A 9 -28.38 -18.77 -27.50
C LEU A 9 -28.49 -18.50 -26.05
N SER A 10 -29.31 -19.25 -25.42
CA SER A 10 -29.54 -19.03 -24.03
C SER A 10 -28.29 -19.32 -23.24
N ILE A 11 -27.62 -20.28 -23.61
CA ILE A 11 -26.45 -20.67 -22.88
C ILE A 11 -25.43 -19.60 -22.99
N LEU A 12 -25.36 -19.01 -24.10
CA LEU A 12 -24.38 -18.04 -24.28
C LEU A 12 -24.68 -16.88 -23.40
N ALA A 13 -25.85 -16.54 -23.30
CA ALA A 13 -26.23 -15.42 -22.48
C ALA A 13 -25.87 -15.67 -21.06
N CYS A 14 -26.00 -16.85 -20.62
CA CYS A 14 -25.68 -17.11 -19.28
C CYS A 14 -24.23 -16.98 -19.02
N ALA A 15 -23.49 -17.41 -19.91
CA ALA A 15 -22.09 -17.39 -19.72
C ALA A 15 -21.64 -15.98 -19.53
N PHE A 16 -22.22 -15.07 -20.20
CA PHE A 16 -21.81 -13.83 -19.96
C PHE A 16 -22.14 -13.30 -18.72
N THR A 17 -23.31 -13.37 -18.33
CA THR A 17 -23.72 -12.80 -17.17
C THR A 17 -23.04 -13.29 -16.08
N SER A 18 -22.82 -14.44 -16.04
CA SER A 18 -22.22 -14.94 -14.90
C SER A 18 -21.00 -14.28 -14.82
N CYS A 19 -20.44 -14.12 -15.83
CA CYS A 19 -19.23 -13.65 -15.71
C CYS A 19 -19.35 -12.39 -15.32
N ILE A 20 -20.25 -11.78 -15.60
CA ILE A 20 -20.28 -10.63 -15.25
C ILE A 20 -20.59 -10.47 -14.07
N GLY A 21 -21.33 -11.23 -13.77
CA GLY A 21 -21.68 -11.17 -12.58
C GLY A 21 -20.64 -11.03 -11.87
N TRP A 22 -20.01 -11.67 -12.17
CA TRP A 22 -19.05 -11.54 -11.58
C TRP A 22 -18.62 -10.47 -11.87
N GLY A 23 -19.15 -10.12 -12.58
CA GLY A 23 -18.95 -9.25 -12.76
C GLY A 23 -18.16 -8.35 -12.41
N ASN A 24 -18.26 -7.91 -12.01
CA ASN A 24 -17.55 -7.17 -11.56
C ASN A 24 -16.41 -7.56 -11.58
N GLY A 25 -16.23 -8.46 -11.91
CA GLY A 25 -15.11 -8.99 -11.81
C GLY A 25 -14.02 -8.28 -12.33
N GLY A 26 -13.79 -7.52 -12.82
CA GLY A 26 -12.62 -6.94 -13.27
C GLY A 26 -12.13 -5.83 -12.46
N GLU A 27 -12.81 -5.47 -11.46
CA GLU A 27 -12.37 -4.35 -10.69
C GLU A 27 -11.36 -4.72 -9.65
N GLU A 28 -10.28 -4.00 -9.63
CA GLU A 28 -9.28 -4.19 -8.60
C GLU A 28 -9.78 -3.61 -7.31
N PRO A 29 -9.47 -4.19 -6.20
CA PRO A 29 -9.88 -3.63 -4.92
C PRO A 29 -9.24 -2.27 -4.69
N THR A 30 -9.96 -1.36 -4.12
CA THR A 30 -9.41 -0.07 -3.75
C THR A 30 -9.19 -0.06 -2.25
N PHE A 31 -8.10 0.52 -1.84
CA PHE A 31 -7.77 0.61 -0.44
C PHE A 31 -7.89 2.05 0.05
N GLN A 32 -8.29 2.20 1.30
CA GLN A 32 -8.46 3.51 1.88
C GLN A 32 -7.16 4.00 2.51
N LEU A 33 -6.86 5.26 2.34
CA LEU A 33 -5.69 5.86 2.96
C LEU A 33 -5.70 5.67 4.48
N SER A 34 -6.86 5.77 5.10
CA SER A 34 -6.97 5.61 6.54
C SER A 34 -6.56 4.22 7.01
N ALA A 35 -6.70 3.21 6.17
CA ALA A 35 -6.26 1.86 6.51
C ALA A 35 -4.74 1.75 6.50
N LEU A 36 -4.07 2.55 5.69
CA LEU A 36 -2.61 2.56 5.63
C LEU A 36 -2.03 3.31 6.82
N GLN A 37 -2.69 4.34 7.29
CA GLN A 37 -2.17 5.19 8.35
C GLN A 37 -2.07 4.46 9.68
N GLY A 38 -0.98 4.67 10.38
CA GLY A 38 -0.71 4.01 11.66
C GLY A 38 0.70 3.43 11.67
N LEU A 39 0.95 2.58 12.65
CA LEU A 39 2.27 1.99 12.87
C LEU A 39 2.30 0.54 12.40
N TRP A 40 3.31 0.22 11.64
CA TRP A 40 3.48 -1.11 11.07
C TRP A 40 4.88 -1.67 11.40
N GLN A 41 4.96 -2.96 11.63
CA GLN A 41 6.24 -3.63 11.86
C GLN A 41 6.47 -4.67 10.76
N GLU A 42 7.64 -4.62 10.13
CA GLU A 42 7.99 -5.57 9.10
C GLU A 42 8.17 -6.96 9.69
N ASP A 43 7.69 -7.99 9.00
CA ASP A 43 7.71 -9.36 9.48
C ASP A 43 9.10 -9.82 9.90
N ASN A 44 9.15 -10.41 11.09
CA ASN A 44 10.38 -11.01 11.63
C ASN A 44 11.54 -10.01 11.75
N THR A 45 11.26 -8.75 11.93
CA THR A 45 12.29 -7.72 12.10
C THR A 45 11.91 -6.77 13.22
N GLN A 46 12.80 -5.84 13.52
CA GLN A 46 12.51 -4.72 14.41
C GLN A 46 12.46 -3.43 13.61
N HIS A 47 12.11 -3.53 12.33
CA HIS A 47 11.95 -2.38 11.47
C HIS A 47 10.50 -1.92 11.50
N TYR A 48 10.30 -0.65 11.76
CA TYR A 48 8.98 -0.05 11.91
C TYR A 48 8.76 1.06 10.89
N VAL A 49 7.53 1.18 10.42
CA VAL A 49 7.13 2.26 9.52
C VAL A 49 5.84 2.87 10.04
N ARG A 50 5.81 4.18 10.16
CA ARG A 50 4.60 4.89 10.56
C ARG A 50 4.14 5.80 9.42
N PHE A 51 2.93 5.58 8.95
CA PHE A 51 2.28 6.48 8.00
C PHE A 51 1.41 7.44 8.81
N THR A 52 1.76 8.71 8.82
CA THR A 52 1.05 9.71 9.63
C THR A 52 0.00 10.47 8.82
N THR A 53 -0.77 11.30 9.49
CA THR A 53 -1.73 12.18 8.83
C THR A 53 -1.17 13.58 8.62
N GLU A 54 0.10 13.80 8.96
CA GLU A 54 0.70 15.12 8.88
C GLU A 54 0.96 15.52 7.43
N GLN A 55 0.49 16.70 7.05
CA GLN A 55 0.68 17.20 5.69
C GLN A 55 2.15 17.58 5.49
N SER A 56 2.67 17.23 4.33
CA SER A 56 4.04 17.61 3.99
C SER A 56 4.07 18.99 3.32
N ASP A 57 5.26 19.45 3.04
CA ASP A 57 5.46 20.69 2.30
C ASP A 57 5.17 20.51 0.79
N GLU A 58 4.96 19.26 0.35
CA GLU A 58 4.66 18.99 -1.04
C GLU A 58 3.18 18.64 -1.16
N ALA A 59 2.49 19.31 -2.04
CA ALA A 59 1.04 19.18 -2.17
C ALA A 59 0.63 17.73 -2.44
N GLY A 60 -0.31 17.23 -1.66
CA GLY A 60 -0.83 15.89 -1.81
C GLY A 60 -0.05 14.82 -1.04
N TYR A 61 1.14 15.13 -0.57
CA TYR A 61 1.97 14.18 0.16
C TYR A 61 1.83 14.38 1.67
N LEU A 62 1.91 13.28 2.39
CA LEU A 62 1.90 13.27 3.85
C LEU A 62 3.25 12.78 4.34
N TYR A 63 3.56 13.00 5.61
CA TYR A 63 4.82 12.52 6.17
C TYR A 63 4.66 11.12 6.76
N GLY A 64 5.73 10.34 6.65
CA GLY A 64 5.88 9.07 7.34
C GLY A 64 7.24 9.00 7.99
N ARG A 65 7.45 7.99 8.81
CA ARG A 65 8.72 7.76 9.51
C ARG A 65 9.03 6.27 9.50
N GLU A 66 10.31 5.95 9.46
CA GLU A 66 10.76 4.58 9.60
C GLU A 66 12.02 4.52 10.43
N TRP A 67 12.20 3.47 11.16
CA TRP A 67 13.38 3.27 12.02
C TRP A 67 13.59 1.79 12.27
N ASP A 68 14.79 1.42 12.72
CA ASP A 68 15.12 0.04 13.01
C ASP A 68 15.68 -0.09 14.43
N GLU A 69 14.88 -0.69 15.31
CA GLU A 69 15.29 -0.85 16.69
C GLU A 69 16.39 -1.90 16.85
N ALA A 70 16.64 -2.71 15.85
CA ALA A 70 17.77 -3.62 15.88
C ALA A 70 19.10 -2.85 15.82
N GLU A 71 19.05 -1.61 15.31
CA GLU A 71 20.22 -0.75 15.27
C GLU A 71 20.21 0.24 16.44
N ASP A 72 19.34 0.01 17.41
CA ASP A 72 19.19 0.87 18.58
C ASP A 72 18.74 2.27 18.19
N ILE A 73 17.92 2.38 17.15
CA ILE A 73 17.33 3.64 16.71
C ILE A 73 15.84 3.56 16.99
N HIS A 74 15.32 4.53 17.71
CA HIS A 74 13.91 4.60 18.03
C HIS A 74 13.25 5.80 17.33
N GLU A 75 11.94 5.83 17.29
CA GLU A 75 11.23 6.89 16.60
C GLU A 75 11.61 8.28 17.12
N GLU A 76 11.77 8.41 18.43
CA GLU A 76 12.11 9.69 19.05
C GLU A 76 13.54 10.15 18.79
N ASP A 77 14.38 9.26 18.27
CA ASP A 77 15.75 9.62 17.94
C ASP A 77 15.85 10.24 16.55
N LEU A 78 14.79 10.16 15.76
CA LEU A 78 14.82 10.67 14.40
C LEU A 78 14.83 12.19 14.37
N VAL A 79 15.71 12.75 13.58
CA VAL A 79 15.76 14.20 13.38
C VAL A 79 14.58 14.58 12.48
N PRO A 80 13.74 15.51 12.90
CA PRO A 80 12.58 15.88 12.08
C PRO A 80 12.96 16.27 10.67
N TYR A 81 12.27 15.70 9.71
CA TYR A 81 12.45 15.95 8.29
C TYR A 81 13.85 15.56 7.75
N GLY A 82 14.52 14.68 8.46
CA GLY A 82 15.81 14.13 8.05
C GLY A 82 15.74 12.64 7.79
N ASN A 83 16.83 11.93 8.00
CA ASN A 83 16.91 10.50 7.78
C ASN A 83 15.86 9.78 8.61
N GLY A 84 15.20 8.83 8.01
CA GLY A 84 14.10 8.10 8.64
C GLY A 84 12.74 8.74 8.40
N TRP A 85 12.70 9.96 7.90
CA TRP A 85 11.45 10.58 7.49
C TRP A 85 11.26 10.43 5.99
N PHE A 86 10.02 10.34 5.55
CA PHE A 86 9.71 10.32 4.11
C PHE A 86 8.37 11.02 3.85
N LYS A 87 8.15 11.42 2.61
CA LYS A 87 6.86 11.90 2.16
C LYS A 87 6.20 10.78 1.41
N TYR A 88 4.89 10.60 1.57
CA TYR A 88 4.21 9.54 0.84
C TYR A 88 2.91 10.02 0.21
N LEU A 89 2.56 9.39 -0.91
CA LEU A 89 1.31 9.63 -1.61
C LEU A 89 0.69 8.26 -1.88
N PHE A 90 -0.52 8.04 -1.40
CA PHE A 90 -1.23 6.79 -1.64
C PHE A 90 -2.41 7.04 -2.56
N GLU A 91 -2.36 6.45 -3.72
CA GLU A 91 -3.37 6.68 -4.74
C GLU A 91 -4.41 5.57 -4.80
N THR A 92 -5.58 5.88 -5.32
CA THR A 92 -6.70 4.95 -5.34
C THR A 92 -6.43 3.69 -6.13
N ASN A 93 -5.44 3.71 -7.00
CA ASN A 93 -5.06 2.53 -7.76
C ASN A 93 -4.05 1.67 -7.00
N ARG A 94 -3.98 1.82 -5.70
CA ARG A 94 -3.08 1.05 -4.82
C ARG A 94 -1.61 1.42 -4.99
N GLN A 95 -1.31 2.49 -5.65
CA GLN A 95 0.07 2.90 -5.84
C GLN A 95 0.52 3.75 -4.65
N LEU A 96 1.63 3.38 -4.06
CA LEU A 96 2.23 4.10 -2.95
C LEU A 96 3.57 4.66 -3.43
N THR A 97 3.70 5.97 -3.41
CA THR A 97 4.96 6.63 -3.77
C THR A 97 5.60 7.16 -2.50
N GLU A 98 6.89 6.90 -2.31
CA GLU A 98 7.64 7.38 -1.15
C GLU A 98 8.87 8.16 -1.61
N ILE A 99 9.11 9.29 -0.95
CA ILE A 99 10.28 10.12 -1.19
C ILE A 99 11.00 10.24 0.15
N HIS A 100 12.10 9.52 0.31
CA HIS A 100 12.84 9.50 1.57
C HIS A 100 13.70 10.75 1.71
N LEU A 101 13.74 11.30 2.90
CA LEU A 101 14.45 12.54 3.19
C LEU A 101 15.84 12.24 3.73
N MET A 102 16.71 13.23 3.62
CA MET A 102 18.10 13.11 4.09
C MET A 102 18.42 14.25 5.04
N ASP A 103 19.34 14.02 5.95
CA ASP A 103 19.72 14.99 6.97
C ASP A 103 20.22 16.31 6.41
N ASN A 104 20.76 16.30 5.20
CA ASN A 104 21.27 17.50 4.58
C ASN A 104 20.19 18.37 3.94
N GLY A 105 18.92 18.03 4.13
CA GLY A 105 17.82 18.76 3.51
C GLY A 105 17.47 18.27 2.13
N GLY A 106 18.16 17.25 1.63
CA GLY A 106 17.84 16.67 0.33
C GLY A 106 16.81 15.56 0.41
N ALA A 107 16.53 14.96 -0.72
CA ALA A 107 15.60 13.85 -0.82
C ALA A 107 16.11 12.82 -1.83
N GLU A 108 15.75 11.57 -1.59
CA GLU A 108 16.13 10.51 -2.52
C GLU A 108 15.16 10.49 -3.70
N ILE A 109 15.51 9.69 -4.70
CA ILE A 109 14.65 9.51 -5.87
C ILE A 109 13.37 8.82 -5.40
N PRO A 110 12.20 9.23 -5.87
CA PRO A 110 10.95 8.60 -5.48
C PRO A 110 10.92 7.12 -5.79
N LYS A 111 10.41 6.33 -4.86
CA LYS A 111 10.18 4.92 -5.07
C LYS A 111 8.69 4.67 -5.16
N VAL A 112 8.29 3.82 -6.07
CA VAL A 112 6.89 3.52 -6.29
C VAL A 112 6.63 2.06 -5.98
N TYR A 113 5.63 1.82 -5.13
CA TYR A 113 5.21 0.49 -4.73
C TYR A 113 3.76 0.23 -5.12
N VAL A 114 3.41 -1.02 -5.25
CA VAL A 114 2.02 -1.43 -5.45
C VAL A 114 1.57 -2.19 -4.21
N VAL A 115 0.51 -1.72 -3.57
CA VAL A 115 -0.02 -2.34 -2.36
C VAL A 115 -0.91 -3.50 -2.78
N SER A 116 -0.56 -4.70 -2.37
CA SER A 116 -1.29 -5.91 -2.72
C SER A 116 -2.27 -6.35 -1.63
N VAL A 117 -1.96 -6.07 -0.38
CA VAL A 117 -2.82 -6.39 0.75
C VAL A 117 -2.85 -5.20 1.71
N LEU A 118 -4.02 -4.78 2.12
CA LEU A 118 -4.17 -3.74 3.14
C LEU A 118 -5.47 -3.98 3.89
N ASN A 119 -5.35 -4.28 5.18
CA ASN A 119 -6.50 -4.43 6.05
C ASN A 119 -6.12 -4.02 7.48
N ASP A 120 -6.95 -4.32 8.46
CA ASP A 120 -6.74 -3.86 9.83
C ASP A 120 -5.49 -4.44 10.49
N THR A 121 -4.94 -5.51 9.95
CA THR A 121 -3.82 -6.20 10.58
C THR A 121 -2.63 -6.41 9.66
N ARG A 122 -2.80 -6.28 8.36
CA ARG A 122 -1.77 -6.70 7.40
C ARG A 122 -1.58 -5.68 6.29
N LEU A 123 -0.33 -5.40 5.95
CA LEU A 123 0.06 -4.58 4.81
C LEU A 123 1.12 -5.33 4.02
N GLU A 124 0.91 -5.46 2.73
CA GLU A 124 1.92 -6.06 1.84
C GLU A 124 2.04 -5.21 0.59
N TYR A 125 3.26 -4.95 0.15
CA TYR A 125 3.48 -4.23 -1.10
C TYR A 125 4.77 -4.70 -1.76
N TYR A 126 4.96 -4.35 -3.02
CA TYR A 126 6.16 -4.69 -3.77
C TYR A 126 6.60 -3.50 -4.60
N GLU A 127 7.85 -3.46 -4.98
CA GLU A 127 8.36 -2.37 -5.82
C GLU A 127 7.80 -2.50 -7.22
N LYS A 128 7.27 -1.43 -7.75
CA LYS A 128 6.61 -1.46 -9.05
C LYS A 128 7.56 -1.87 -10.16
N GLU A 129 8.79 -1.38 -10.12
CA GLU A 129 9.78 -1.71 -11.14
C GLU A 129 10.42 -3.06 -10.94
N TYR A 130 10.49 -3.54 -9.71
CA TYR A 130 11.12 -4.82 -9.39
C TYR A 130 10.18 -5.64 -8.51
N PRO A 131 9.14 -6.24 -9.09
CA PRO A 131 8.10 -6.90 -8.28
C PRO A 131 8.56 -8.05 -7.39
N ALA A 132 9.78 -8.53 -7.59
CA ALA A 132 10.34 -9.56 -6.71
C ALA A 132 10.68 -9.00 -5.33
N PHE A 133 10.86 -7.69 -5.21
CA PHE A 133 11.15 -7.06 -3.92
C PHE A 133 9.82 -6.79 -3.22
N LYS A 134 9.48 -7.65 -2.27
CA LYS A 134 8.22 -7.61 -1.56
C LYS A 134 8.44 -7.31 -0.09
N TYR A 135 7.48 -6.61 0.51
CA TYR A 135 7.56 -6.20 1.90
C TYR A 135 6.27 -6.58 2.60
N TYR A 136 6.40 -7.13 3.79
CA TYR A 136 5.28 -7.66 4.56
C TYR A 136 5.28 -7.08 5.96
N PHE A 137 4.15 -6.51 6.38
CA PHE A 137 4.07 -5.83 7.67
C PHE A 137 2.82 -6.23 8.45
N ASN A 138 2.94 -6.20 9.76
CA ASN A 138 1.79 -6.36 10.65
C ASN A 138 1.49 -5.04 11.33
N LYS A 139 0.22 -4.76 11.54
CA LYS A 139 -0.21 -3.55 12.23
C LYS A 139 0.18 -3.65 13.70
N VAL A 140 0.79 -2.60 14.20
CA VAL A 140 1.12 -2.54 15.62
C VAL A 140 -0.03 -1.84 16.33
N VAL A 141 -0.62 -2.54 17.28
CA VAL A 141 -1.70 -1.99 18.06
C VAL A 141 -1.10 -1.47 19.35
N SER A 142 -1.35 -0.22 19.66
CA SER A 142 -0.79 0.35 20.87
C SER A 142 -1.33 -0.36 22.05
N ALA A 143 -0.47 -0.77 22.93
CA ALA A 143 -0.89 -1.32 24.18
C ALA A 143 -1.39 -0.15 25.01
N LYS A 144 -2.48 -0.32 25.65
CA LYS A 144 -3.03 0.75 26.47
C LYS A 144 -2.55 0.67 27.88
#